data_34cb41b29b7edf3e6ff3758cd82fea3c
#
_entry.id   34cb41b29b7edf3e6ff3758cd82fea3c
#
_cell.length_a   1.000
_cell.length_b   1.000
_cell.length_c   1.000
_cell.angle_alpha   90.00
_cell.angle_beta   90.00
_cell.angle_gamma   90.00
#
_symmetry.space_group_name_H-M   'P 1'
#
loop_
_entity.id
_entity.type
_entity.pdbx_description
1 polymer ?
#
loop_
_entity_poly.entity_id
_entity_poly.type
_entity_poly.pdbx_seq_one_letter_code
_entity_poly.pdbx_strand_id
1 'polypeptide(L)'
;SYAIAPRINAAGRMDSAVTALQLVLCEDEERAAELAHKLTEINTSRQETELEIVKAAQELLDREPGLLEDRVILLWGQNWHPGVIGIVASRLVEKTGRPVMVVSVDENGEGKGSGRSVQGFNLHECIASCADLLLRFGGHAMAAGLSVREENLPALRRRMNDWAARECPVL
;
A
#
# COMPACT_ATOMS: atom_id res chain seq x y z
N SER A 1 11.21 5.25 -20.44
CA SER A 1 10.22 5.51 -19.37
C SER A 1 10.64 4.89 -18.04
N TYR A 2 11.33 3.76 -18.01
CA TYR A 2 11.77 3.10 -16.76
C TYR A 2 12.78 3.90 -15.91
N ALA A 3 13.45 4.89 -16.48
CA ALA A 3 14.34 5.77 -15.73
C ALA A 3 13.64 6.99 -15.15
N ILE A 4 12.74 7.63 -15.91
CA ILE A 4 12.11 8.92 -15.54
C ILE A 4 10.83 8.72 -14.73
N ALA A 5 9.92 7.85 -15.19
CA ALA A 5 8.62 7.67 -14.56
C ALA A 5 8.69 7.26 -13.07
N PRO A 6 9.60 6.35 -12.63
CA PRO A 6 9.72 6.02 -11.21
C PRO A 6 10.10 7.22 -10.33
N ARG A 7 10.96 8.13 -10.84
CA ARG A 7 11.41 9.33 -10.12
C ARG A 7 10.28 10.36 -9.98
N ILE A 8 9.52 10.58 -11.04
CA ILE A 8 8.33 11.44 -11.04
C ILE A 8 7.29 10.89 -10.06
N ASN A 9 7.01 9.59 -10.12
CA ASN A 9 6.04 8.94 -9.23
C ASN A 9 6.50 8.97 -7.76
N ALA A 10 7.79 8.85 -7.50
CA ALA A 10 8.33 8.91 -6.14
C ALA A 10 8.08 10.27 -5.49
N ALA A 11 8.20 11.37 -6.22
CA ALA A 11 7.91 12.71 -5.71
C ALA A 11 6.48 12.80 -5.13
N GLY A 12 5.46 12.36 -5.88
CA GLY A 12 4.07 12.39 -5.42
C GLY A 12 3.75 11.41 -4.29
N ARG A 13 4.63 10.44 -3.99
CA ARG A 13 4.46 9.47 -2.90
C ARG A 13 5.14 9.90 -1.60
N MET A 14 6.34 10.49 -1.70
CA MET A 14 7.21 10.76 -0.57
C MET A 14 7.15 12.20 -0.10
N ASP A 15 6.88 13.15 -1.01
CA ASP A 15 6.93 14.59 -0.73
C ASP A 15 5.84 15.30 -1.55
N SER A 16 6.22 16.00 -2.59
CA SER A 16 5.33 16.81 -3.41
C SER A 16 5.60 16.60 -4.90
N ALA A 17 4.54 16.41 -5.67
CA ALA A 17 4.61 16.34 -7.13
C ALA A 17 5.10 17.67 -7.78
N VAL A 18 5.17 18.76 -7.02
CA VAL A 18 5.62 20.08 -7.50
C VAL A 18 7.05 20.01 -8.04
N THR A 19 7.96 19.30 -7.38
CA THR A 19 9.36 19.13 -7.86
C THR A 19 9.40 18.45 -9.24
N ALA A 20 8.55 17.45 -9.45
CA ALA A 20 8.45 16.77 -10.75
C ALA A 20 7.85 17.69 -11.83
N LEU A 21 6.81 18.47 -11.48
CA LEU A 21 6.23 19.45 -12.38
C LEU A 21 7.23 20.56 -12.75
N GLN A 22 7.98 21.07 -11.78
CA GLN A 22 9.04 22.05 -12.02
C GLN A 22 10.08 21.54 -13.00
N LEU A 23 10.52 20.28 -12.88
CA LEU A 23 11.46 19.69 -13.84
C LEU A 23 10.88 19.63 -15.25
N VAL A 24 9.61 19.23 -15.40
CA VAL A 24 8.98 19.11 -16.73
C VAL A 24 8.82 20.48 -17.42
N LEU A 25 8.63 21.54 -16.62
CA LEU A 25 8.45 22.92 -17.13
C LEU A 25 9.76 23.72 -17.17
N CYS A 26 10.91 23.13 -16.76
CA CYS A 26 12.18 23.84 -16.69
C CYS A 26 12.82 23.99 -18.08
N GLU A 27 13.15 25.22 -18.46
CA GLU A 27 13.86 25.52 -19.70
C GLU A 27 15.37 25.76 -19.46
N ASP A 28 15.76 25.94 -18.20
CA ASP A 28 17.15 26.14 -17.79
C ASP A 28 17.83 24.79 -17.52
N GLU A 29 18.93 24.51 -18.21
CA GLU A 29 19.62 23.22 -18.17
C GLU A 29 20.26 22.94 -16.79
N GLU A 30 20.88 23.96 -16.17
CA GLU A 30 21.52 23.81 -14.86
C GLU A 30 20.47 23.53 -13.79
N ARG A 31 19.38 24.28 -13.80
CA ARG A 31 18.24 24.08 -12.90
C ARG A 31 17.55 22.74 -13.12
N ALA A 32 17.41 22.29 -14.36
CA ALA A 32 16.84 20.98 -14.68
C ALA A 32 17.72 19.85 -14.12
N ALA A 33 19.04 19.98 -14.20
CA ALA A 33 19.97 19.02 -13.61
C ALA A 33 19.83 18.91 -12.09
N GLU A 34 19.71 20.04 -11.37
CA GLU A 34 19.45 20.06 -9.93
C GLU A 34 18.13 19.36 -9.56
N LEU A 35 17.05 19.66 -10.27
CA LEU A 35 15.74 19.06 -10.03
C LEU A 35 15.73 17.56 -10.31
N ALA A 36 16.43 17.12 -11.37
CA ALA A 36 16.58 15.71 -11.70
C ALA A 36 17.38 14.94 -10.61
N HIS A 37 18.41 15.56 -10.04
CA HIS A 37 19.16 15.02 -8.93
C HIS A 37 18.28 14.86 -7.71
N LYS A 38 17.54 15.89 -7.32
CA LYS A 38 16.59 15.86 -6.20
C LYS A 38 15.54 14.74 -6.37
N LEU A 39 14.98 14.58 -7.58
CA LEU A 39 14.03 13.50 -7.85
C LEU A 39 14.68 12.11 -7.74
N THR A 40 15.96 12.00 -8.05
CA THR A 40 16.72 10.75 -7.89
C THR A 40 16.90 10.41 -6.41
N GLU A 41 17.25 11.39 -5.58
CA GLU A 41 17.36 11.21 -4.11
C GLU A 41 16.01 10.79 -3.49
N ILE A 42 14.91 11.47 -3.87
CA ILE A 42 13.55 11.11 -3.41
C ILE A 42 13.21 9.66 -3.80
N ASN A 43 13.55 9.25 -5.03
CA ASN A 43 13.29 7.87 -5.46
C ASN A 43 14.15 6.85 -4.72
N THR A 44 15.40 7.17 -4.38
CA THR A 44 16.28 6.32 -3.56
C THR A 44 15.67 6.15 -2.16
N SER A 45 15.29 7.24 -1.50
CA SER A 45 14.64 7.19 -0.18
C SER A 45 13.33 6.39 -0.21
N ARG A 46 12.52 6.53 -1.28
CA ARG A 46 11.34 5.71 -1.46
C ARG A 46 11.67 4.22 -1.54
N GLN A 47 12.74 3.85 -2.28
CA GLN A 47 13.16 2.46 -2.41
C GLN A 47 13.67 1.87 -1.09
N GLU A 48 14.41 2.64 -0.30
CA GLU A 48 14.88 2.25 1.03
C GLU A 48 13.69 2.00 1.97
N THR A 49 12.77 2.97 2.05
CA THR A 49 11.54 2.83 2.83
C THR A 49 10.70 1.62 2.40
N GLU A 50 10.61 1.37 1.10
CA GLU A 50 9.91 0.20 0.55
C GLU A 50 10.54 -1.11 1.02
N LEU A 51 11.87 -1.22 0.97
CA LEU A 51 12.60 -2.40 1.41
C LEU A 51 12.44 -2.65 2.91
N GLU A 52 12.47 -1.60 3.74
CA GLU A 52 12.25 -1.70 5.17
C GLU A 52 10.85 -2.24 5.48
N ILE A 53 9.81 -1.71 4.83
CA ILE A 53 8.43 -2.16 5.06
C ILE A 53 8.24 -3.59 4.54
N VAL A 54 8.81 -3.94 3.38
CA VAL A 54 8.76 -5.32 2.85
C VAL A 54 9.42 -6.30 3.81
N LYS A 55 10.57 -5.94 4.39
CA LYS A 55 11.26 -6.76 5.38
C LYS A 55 10.40 -6.94 6.64
N ALA A 56 9.85 -5.85 7.18
CA ALA A 56 8.97 -5.91 8.34
C ALA A 56 7.70 -6.74 8.08
N ALA A 57 7.10 -6.61 6.90
CA ALA A 57 5.95 -7.42 6.49
C ALA A 57 6.32 -8.92 6.37
N GLN A 58 7.51 -9.23 5.84
CA GLN A 58 7.98 -10.62 5.77
C GLN A 58 8.23 -11.22 7.16
N GLU A 59 8.81 -10.46 8.07
CA GLU A 59 9.01 -10.88 9.47
C GLU A 59 7.68 -11.15 10.19
N LEU A 60 6.61 -10.40 9.87
CA LEU A 60 5.27 -10.67 10.37
C LEU A 60 4.72 -11.99 9.83
N LEU A 61 4.85 -12.25 8.53
CA LEU A 61 4.42 -13.49 7.90
C LEU A 61 5.17 -14.72 8.43
N ASP A 62 6.47 -14.56 8.72
CA ASP A 62 7.30 -15.63 9.26
C ASP A 62 6.95 -15.95 10.73
N ARG A 63 6.56 -14.93 11.52
CA ARG A 63 6.11 -15.10 12.92
C ARG A 63 4.71 -15.65 13.04
N GLU A 64 3.84 -15.34 12.09
CA GLU A 64 2.44 -15.77 12.06
C GLU A 64 2.12 -16.50 10.75
N PRO A 65 2.55 -17.75 10.56
CA PRO A 65 2.32 -18.48 9.31
C PRO A 65 0.84 -18.60 8.91
N GLY A 66 -0.09 -18.57 9.88
CA GLY A 66 -1.52 -18.54 9.63
C GLY A 66 -2.02 -17.34 8.81
N LEU A 67 -1.22 -16.25 8.71
CA LEU A 67 -1.51 -15.15 7.80
C LEU A 67 -1.45 -15.56 6.32
N LEU A 68 -0.59 -16.52 5.99
CA LEU A 68 -0.48 -17.06 4.63
C LEU A 68 -1.61 -18.04 4.28
N GLU A 69 -2.38 -18.51 5.27
CA GLU A 69 -3.57 -19.34 5.06
C GLU A 69 -4.81 -18.48 4.80
N ASP A 70 -4.77 -17.20 5.19
CA ASP A 70 -5.85 -16.24 4.94
C ASP A 70 -6.12 -16.07 3.44
N ARG A 71 -7.39 -15.96 3.06
CA ARG A 71 -7.80 -15.66 1.69
C ARG A 71 -7.47 -14.21 1.30
N VAL A 72 -7.55 -13.32 2.26
CA VAL A 72 -7.15 -11.92 2.16
C VAL A 72 -6.12 -11.65 3.25
N ILE A 73 -4.89 -11.39 2.87
CA ILE A 73 -3.80 -11.09 3.79
C ILE A 73 -3.94 -9.65 4.27
N LEU A 74 -4.13 -9.44 5.57
CA LEU A 74 -4.13 -8.12 6.18
C LEU A 74 -2.92 -8.01 7.12
N LEU A 75 -2.03 -7.06 6.80
CA LEU A 75 -0.83 -6.75 7.59
C LEU A 75 -0.89 -5.31 8.06
N TRP A 76 -0.40 -5.06 9.27
CA TRP A 76 -0.26 -3.69 9.77
C TRP A 76 1.03 -3.51 10.57
N GLY A 77 1.51 -2.28 10.55
CA GLY A 77 2.69 -1.88 11.32
C GLY A 77 2.64 -0.41 11.67
N GLN A 78 3.43 -0.04 12.68
CA GLN A 78 3.50 1.33 13.19
C GLN A 78 4.31 2.21 12.25
N ASN A 79 3.78 3.39 11.94
CA ASN A 79 4.46 4.45 11.20
C ASN A 79 5.04 4.05 9.83
N TRP A 80 4.48 3.05 9.17
CA TRP A 80 4.85 2.74 7.78
C TRP A 80 4.43 3.89 6.86
N HIS A 81 5.27 4.23 5.89
CA HIS A 81 5.00 5.39 5.04
C HIS A 81 3.74 5.19 4.17
N PRO A 82 2.68 6.02 4.31
CA PRO A 82 1.39 5.80 3.60
C PRO A 82 1.51 5.82 2.07
N GLY A 83 2.47 6.59 1.52
CA GLY A 83 2.72 6.66 0.08
C GLY A 83 3.41 5.40 -0.49
N VAL A 84 3.91 4.51 0.39
CA VAL A 84 4.71 3.33 0.02
C VAL A 84 3.95 2.02 0.26
N ILE A 85 3.08 1.94 1.26
CA ILE A 85 2.35 0.70 1.60
C ILE A 85 1.59 0.08 0.41
N GLY A 86 1.11 0.89 -0.53
CA GLY A 86 0.44 0.38 -1.73
C GLY A 86 1.39 -0.33 -2.70
N ILE A 87 2.68 0.04 -2.73
CA ILE A 87 3.70 -0.66 -3.52
C ILE A 87 4.02 -1.99 -2.83
N VAL A 88 4.15 -1.98 -1.51
CA VAL A 88 4.37 -3.19 -0.71
C VAL A 88 3.23 -4.18 -0.90
N ALA A 89 1.97 -3.72 -0.86
CA ALA A 89 0.80 -4.55 -1.14
C ALA A 89 0.89 -5.22 -2.52
N SER A 90 1.30 -4.48 -3.57
CA SER A 90 1.48 -5.04 -4.92
C SER A 90 2.52 -6.16 -4.93
N ARG A 91 3.70 -5.95 -4.31
CA ARG A 91 4.75 -6.98 -4.23
C ARG A 91 4.30 -8.24 -3.49
N LEU A 92 3.53 -8.05 -2.41
CA LEU A 92 3.02 -9.18 -1.64
C LEU A 92 1.96 -9.95 -2.44
N VAL A 93 1.10 -9.27 -3.20
CA VAL A 93 0.17 -9.94 -4.14
C VAL A 93 0.93 -10.76 -5.18
N GLU A 94 1.97 -10.21 -5.80
CA GLU A 94 2.81 -10.93 -6.78
C GLU A 94 3.46 -12.18 -6.16
N LYS A 95 3.89 -12.09 -4.90
CA LYS A 95 4.54 -13.20 -4.18
C LYS A 95 3.57 -14.28 -3.72
N THR A 96 2.38 -13.88 -3.25
CA THR A 96 1.43 -14.79 -2.57
C THR A 96 0.30 -15.27 -3.47
N GLY A 97 0.03 -14.56 -4.57
CA GLY A 97 -1.14 -14.83 -5.42
C GLY A 97 -2.48 -14.52 -4.76
N ARG A 98 -2.50 -13.75 -3.67
CA ARG A 98 -3.69 -13.42 -2.87
C ARG A 98 -3.92 -11.92 -2.76
N PRO A 99 -5.16 -11.47 -2.55
CA PRO A 99 -5.43 -10.09 -2.18
C PRO A 99 -4.70 -9.72 -0.89
N VAL A 100 -4.07 -8.54 -0.87
CA VAL A 100 -3.31 -8.04 0.27
C VAL A 100 -3.75 -6.63 0.63
N MET A 101 -3.97 -6.38 1.91
CA MET A 101 -4.17 -5.07 2.52
C MET A 101 -3.01 -4.79 3.48
N VAL A 102 -2.29 -3.68 3.26
CA VAL A 102 -1.22 -3.20 4.14
C VAL A 102 -1.69 -1.92 4.81
N VAL A 103 -1.61 -1.87 6.13
CA VAL A 103 -2.08 -0.74 6.95
C VAL A 103 -0.91 -0.14 7.72
N SER A 104 -0.75 1.17 7.61
CA SER A 104 0.12 1.97 8.47
C SER A 104 -0.70 2.53 9.62
N VAL A 105 -0.32 2.27 10.85
CA VAL A 105 -0.95 2.81 12.05
C VAL A 105 -0.11 3.97 12.58
N ASP A 106 -0.74 5.10 12.88
CA ASP A 106 -0.08 6.26 13.47
C ASP A 106 -0.10 6.23 15.00
N GLU A 107 0.55 7.22 15.62
CA GLU A 107 0.65 7.35 17.08
C GLU A 107 -0.72 7.52 17.79
N ASN A 108 -1.75 7.92 17.06
CA ASN A 108 -3.10 8.08 17.59
C ASN A 108 -3.95 6.80 17.43
N GLY A 109 -3.36 5.71 16.93
CA GLY A 109 -4.06 4.46 16.65
C GLY A 109 -5.00 4.56 15.43
N GLU A 110 -4.78 5.52 14.51
CA GLU A 110 -5.49 5.59 13.24
C GLU A 110 -4.68 4.88 12.14
N GLY A 111 -5.26 3.86 11.55
CA GLY A 111 -4.69 3.10 10.46
C GLY A 111 -5.11 3.64 9.10
N LYS A 112 -4.14 3.82 8.18
CA LYS A 112 -4.36 4.08 6.75
C LYS A 112 -3.93 2.87 5.97
N GLY A 113 -4.88 2.22 5.27
CA GLY A 113 -4.67 1.01 4.50
C GLY A 113 -4.64 1.25 3.00
N SER A 114 -3.79 0.50 2.31
CA SER A 114 -3.77 0.40 0.86
C SER A 114 -3.72 -1.06 0.44
N GLY A 115 -4.71 -1.50 -0.33
CA GLY A 115 -4.83 -2.88 -0.77
C GLY A 115 -4.67 -3.04 -2.27
N ARG A 116 -4.26 -4.25 -2.64
CA ARG A 116 -4.18 -4.73 -4.02
C ARG A 116 -4.83 -6.10 -4.09
N SER A 117 -5.40 -6.40 -5.24
CA SER A 117 -6.16 -7.62 -5.47
C SER A 117 -5.59 -8.47 -6.58
N VAL A 118 -6.20 -9.63 -6.75
CA VAL A 118 -5.97 -10.56 -7.86
C VAL A 118 -7.20 -10.60 -8.77
N GLN A 119 -7.04 -11.10 -9.98
CA GLN A 119 -8.15 -11.28 -10.90
C GLN A 119 -9.22 -12.22 -10.29
N GLY A 120 -10.47 -11.81 -10.37
CA GLY A 120 -11.60 -12.57 -9.84
C GLY A 120 -11.99 -12.23 -8.40
N PHE A 121 -11.22 -11.36 -7.70
CA PHE A 121 -11.56 -10.91 -6.35
C PHE A 121 -11.86 -9.40 -6.30
N ASN A 122 -13.07 -9.04 -5.89
CA ASN A 122 -13.47 -7.64 -5.75
C ASN A 122 -13.10 -7.10 -4.34
N LEU A 123 -11.92 -6.51 -4.23
CA LEU A 123 -11.42 -5.95 -2.96
C LEU A 123 -12.31 -4.83 -2.41
N HIS A 124 -12.91 -4.02 -3.30
CA HIS A 124 -13.81 -2.94 -2.87
C HIS A 124 -15.08 -3.49 -2.19
N GLU A 125 -15.72 -4.53 -2.77
CA GLU A 125 -16.91 -5.15 -2.16
C GLU A 125 -16.56 -5.85 -0.83
N CYS A 126 -15.40 -6.52 -0.77
CA CYS A 126 -14.91 -7.11 0.46
C CYS A 126 -14.75 -6.06 1.58
N ILE A 127 -14.13 -4.91 1.29
CA ILE A 127 -13.98 -3.81 2.25
C ILE A 127 -15.34 -3.19 2.59
N ALA A 128 -16.22 -2.99 1.62
CA ALA A 128 -17.56 -2.44 1.83
C ALA A 128 -18.41 -3.31 2.78
N SER A 129 -18.23 -4.63 2.77
CA SER A 129 -18.89 -5.53 3.72
C SER A 129 -18.45 -5.33 5.19
N CYS A 130 -17.36 -4.57 5.40
CA CYS A 130 -16.79 -4.23 6.71
C CYS A 130 -16.99 -2.76 7.08
N ALA A 131 -17.87 -2.02 6.39
CA ALA A 131 -17.99 -0.57 6.49
C ALA A 131 -18.18 -0.05 7.92
N ASP A 132 -18.89 -0.80 8.78
CA ASP A 132 -19.13 -0.47 10.20
C ASP A 132 -17.86 -0.49 11.08
N LEU A 133 -16.78 -1.15 10.63
CA LEU A 133 -15.48 -1.16 11.31
C LEU A 133 -14.55 -0.03 10.84
N LEU A 134 -14.91 0.66 9.76
CA LEU A 134 -14.04 1.59 9.05
C LEU A 134 -14.44 3.04 9.29
N LEU A 135 -13.44 3.94 9.29
CA LEU A 135 -13.67 5.38 9.29
C LEU A 135 -13.97 5.88 7.88
N ARG A 136 -13.26 5.36 6.88
CA ARG A 136 -13.41 5.65 5.45
C ARG A 136 -12.93 4.47 4.62
N PHE A 137 -13.46 4.33 3.44
CA PHE A 137 -12.94 3.41 2.43
C PHE A 137 -13.31 3.89 1.03
N GLY A 138 -12.62 3.38 0.02
CA GLY A 138 -12.90 3.66 -1.39
C GLY A 138 -11.90 2.98 -2.32
N GLY A 139 -12.22 2.96 -3.59
CA GLY A 139 -11.38 2.35 -4.61
C GLY A 139 -12.17 1.54 -5.62
N HIS A 140 -11.53 0.54 -6.17
CA HIS A 140 -12.05 -0.34 -7.21
C HIS A 140 -11.73 -1.80 -6.89
N ALA A 141 -12.22 -2.74 -7.71
CA ALA A 141 -12.01 -4.17 -7.51
C ALA A 141 -10.54 -4.56 -7.31
N MET A 142 -9.61 -3.98 -8.09
CA MET A 142 -8.19 -4.34 -8.06
C MET A 142 -7.33 -3.56 -7.07
N ALA A 143 -7.79 -2.40 -6.61
CA ALA A 143 -7.05 -1.53 -5.69
C ALA A 143 -8.01 -0.69 -4.87
N ALA A 144 -7.87 -0.74 -3.56
CA ALA A 144 -8.71 0.02 -2.65
C ALA A 144 -7.91 0.52 -1.44
N GLY A 145 -8.42 1.57 -0.80
CA GLY A 145 -7.87 2.13 0.41
C GLY A 145 -8.91 2.23 1.51
N LEU A 146 -8.45 2.30 2.75
CA LEU A 146 -9.31 2.47 3.92
C LEU A 146 -8.62 3.28 5.02
N SER A 147 -9.44 3.80 5.93
CA SER A 147 -8.99 4.23 7.27
C SER A 147 -9.75 3.45 8.32
N VAL A 148 -9.06 3.07 9.39
CA VAL A 148 -9.58 2.17 10.42
C VAL A 148 -8.93 2.50 11.77
N ARG A 149 -9.62 2.25 12.89
CA ARG A 149 -9.00 2.26 14.22
C ARG A 149 -8.17 0.99 14.41
N GLU A 150 -6.98 1.10 15.02
CA GLU A 150 -6.09 -0.05 15.27
C GLU A 150 -6.81 -1.19 16.01
N GLU A 151 -7.63 -0.87 17.00
CA GLU A 151 -8.43 -1.81 17.76
C GLU A 151 -9.38 -2.67 16.92
N ASN A 152 -9.79 -2.17 15.75
CA ASN A 152 -10.68 -2.86 14.82
C ASN A 152 -9.93 -3.79 13.82
N LEU A 153 -8.61 -3.70 13.71
CA LEU A 153 -7.84 -4.49 12.72
C LEU A 153 -8.02 -6.00 12.86
N PRO A 154 -8.02 -6.60 14.07
CA PRO A 154 -8.27 -8.03 14.21
C PRO A 154 -9.69 -8.45 13.78
N ALA A 155 -10.69 -7.61 14.03
CA ALA A 155 -12.06 -7.84 13.60
C ALA A 155 -12.21 -7.68 12.08
N LEU A 156 -11.54 -6.68 11.50
CA LEU A 156 -11.48 -6.44 10.07
C LEU A 156 -10.88 -7.65 9.34
N ARG A 157 -9.72 -8.17 9.80
CA ARG A 157 -9.09 -9.37 9.24
C ARG A 157 -10.06 -10.55 9.18
N ARG A 158 -10.71 -10.86 10.29
CA ARG A 158 -11.68 -11.97 10.35
C ARG A 158 -12.80 -11.78 9.36
N ARG A 159 -13.45 -10.59 9.37
CA ARG A 159 -14.61 -10.32 8.53
C ARG A 159 -14.28 -10.33 7.04
N MET A 160 -13.14 -9.78 6.64
CA MET A 160 -12.67 -9.85 5.24
C MET A 160 -12.50 -11.31 4.79
N ASN A 161 -11.92 -12.16 5.63
CA ASN A 161 -11.72 -13.56 5.33
C ASN A 161 -13.03 -14.37 5.33
N ASP A 162 -13.97 -14.09 6.24
CA ASP A 162 -15.30 -14.68 6.25
C ASP A 162 -16.10 -14.30 4.99
N TRP A 163 -16.00 -13.05 4.55
CA TRP A 163 -16.60 -12.60 3.30
C TRP A 163 -15.97 -13.33 2.09
N ALA A 164 -14.65 -13.38 2.04
CA ALA A 164 -13.92 -14.05 0.96
C ALA A 164 -14.24 -15.55 0.89
N ALA A 165 -14.43 -16.22 2.02
CA ALA A 165 -14.82 -17.63 2.06
C ALA A 165 -16.21 -17.89 1.48
N ARG A 166 -17.14 -16.93 1.61
CA ARG A 166 -18.50 -17.05 1.08
C ARG A 166 -18.58 -16.69 -0.41
N GLU A 167 -17.99 -15.56 -0.79
CA GLU A 167 -18.15 -14.98 -2.12
C GLU A 167 -17.12 -15.49 -3.15
N CYS A 168 -15.94 -15.93 -2.67
CA CYS A 168 -14.83 -16.39 -3.50
C CYS A 168 -14.25 -17.71 -2.97
N PRO A 169 -15.02 -18.82 -2.99
CA PRO A 169 -14.58 -20.09 -2.39
C PRO A 169 -13.36 -20.73 -3.08
N VAL A 170 -13.05 -20.30 -4.31
CA VAL A 170 -11.97 -20.87 -5.15
C VAL A 170 -10.65 -20.09 -5.07
N LEU A 171 -10.53 -19.14 -4.16
CA LEU A 171 -9.31 -18.35 -3.95
C LEU A 171 -8.28 -19.12 -3.12
#